data_a689b22affa98b06b8bea7f5f6074621
#
_entry.id   a689b22affa98b06b8bea7f5f6074621
#
_cell.length_a   1.000
_cell.length_b   1.000
_cell.length_c   1.000
_cell.angle_alpha   90.00
_cell.angle_beta   90.00
_cell.angle_gamma   90.00
#
_symmetry.space_group_name_H-M   'P 1'
#
loop_
_entity.id
_entity.type
_entity.pdbx_description
1 polymer ?
#
loop_
_entity_poly.entity_id
_entity_poly.type
_entity_poly.pdbx_seq_one_letter_code
_entity_poly.pdbx_strand_id
1 'polypeptide(L)'
;MSVRLIVYTFTGGAHGITNFYTFNYDVQNQKFLTNQEILNYTNETQINAQLKANFKNPEGCFTTEPTLKDVTVVNFNKTSVCFTYGQYILGAYACGVAEVNVPRTAL
;
A
#
# COMPACT_ATOMS: atom_id res chain seq x y z
N MET A 1 -2.29 5.56 15.36
CA MET A 1 -3.39 4.66 14.97
C MET A 1 -3.51 4.64 13.45
N SER A 2 -3.62 3.47 12.88
CA SER A 2 -3.71 3.32 11.42
C SER A 2 -4.84 2.34 11.09
N VAL A 3 -5.78 2.79 10.25
CA VAL A 3 -6.97 2.03 9.87
C VAL A 3 -7.09 1.99 8.36
N ARG A 4 -7.38 0.81 7.81
CA ARG A 4 -7.66 0.63 6.39
C ARG A 4 -9.10 0.16 6.23
N LEU A 5 -9.90 0.92 5.48
CA LEU A 5 -11.26 0.56 5.10
C LEU A 5 -11.24 -0.07 3.71
N ILE A 6 -11.81 -1.25 3.58
CA ILE A 6 -11.91 -1.97 2.32
C ILE A 6 -13.37 -1.94 1.89
N VAL A 7 -13.65 -1.39 0.71
CA VAL A 7 -15.01 -1.30 0.17
C VAL A 7 -15.07 -2.04 -1.16
N TYR A 8 -15.87 -3.10 -1.21
CA TYR A 8 -16.13 -3.84 -2.43
C TYR A 8 -17.47 -3.38 -3.01
N THR A 9 -17.47 -3.02 -4.28
CA THR A 9 -18.67 -2.57 -4.99
C THR A 9 -18.90 -3.42 -6.23
N PHE A 10 -20.13 -3.92 -6.37
CA PHE A 10 -20.58 -4.63 -7.57
C PHE A 10 -21.85 -3.97 -8.09
N THR A 11 -21.75 -3.36 -9.27
CA THR A 11 -22.87 -2.64 -9.90
C THR A 11 -23.38 -3.34 -11.17
N GLY A 12 -23.00 -4.58 -11.36
CA GLY A 12 -23.26 -5.36 -12.56
C GLY A 12 -22.02 -5.44 -13.45
N GLY A 13 -22.05 -6.30 -14.46
CA GLY A 13 -20.91 -6.54 -15.33
C GLY A 13 -20.11 -7.78 -14.93
N ALA A 14 -18.87 -7.89 -15.41
CA ALA A 14 -18.07 -9.10 -15.27
C ALA A 14 -17.52 -9.31 -13.85
N HIS A 15 -17.24 -8.23 -13.12
CA HIS A 15 -16.65 -8.28 -11.78
C HIS A 15 -16.91 -6.98 -11.05
N GLY A 16 -16.73 -7.00 -9.72
CA GLY A 16 -16.77 -5.82 -8.88
C GLY A 16 -15.40 -5.13 -8.77
N ILE A 17 -15.36 -4.06 -8.00
CA ILE A 17 -14.15 -3.29 -7.72
C ILE A 17 -13.98 -3.15 -6.21
N THR A 18 -12.74 -3.32 -5.75
CA THR A 18 -12.36 -3.08 -4.37
C THR A 18 -11.64 -1.75 -4.26
N ASN A 19 -12.14 -0.87 -3.39
CA ASN A 19 -11.52 0.41 -3.09
C ASN A 19 -10.95 0.38 -1.67
N PHE A 20 -9.86 1.10 -1.48
CA PHE A 20 -9.19 1.21 -0.20
C PHE A 20 -9.18 2.66 0.25
N TYR A 21 -9.53 2.87 1.53
CA TYR A 21 -9.45 4.15 2.20
C TYR A 21 -8.61 3.97 3.45
N THR A 22 -7.77 4.95 3.74
CA THR A 22 -6.91 4.86 4.92
C THR A 22 -7.08 6.07 5.80
N PHE A 23 -6.99 5.84 7.12
CA PHE A 23 -7.04 6.86 8.15
C PHE A 23 -5.86 6.62 9.08
N ASN A 24 -4.86 7.48 8.98
CA ASN A 24 -3.68 7.44 9.83
C ASN A 24 -3.74 8.63 10.77
N TYR A 25 -3.67 8.37 12.06
CA TYR A 25 -3.91 9.37 13.10
C TYR A 25 -2.79 9.38 14.13
N ASP A 26 -2.24 10.55 14.38
CA ASP A 26 -1.27 10.79 15.44
C ASP A 26 -2.03 11.16 16.72
N VAL A 27 -2.08 10.22 17.67
CA VAL A 27 -2.82 10.36 18.92
C VAL A 27 -2.24 11.46 19.80
N GLN A 28 -0.91 11.59 19.83
CA GLN A 28 -0.23 12.59 20.65
C GLN A 28 -0.49 14.01 20.18
N ASN A 29 -0.41 14.25 18.87
CA ASN A 29 -0.61 15.56 18.27
C ASN A 29 -2.04 15.79 17.81
N GLN A 30 -2.92 14.81 17.98
CA GLN A 30 -4.36 14.89 17.66
C GLN A 30 -4.62 15.36 16.23
N LYS A 31 -3.94 14.75 15.25
CA LYS A 31 -4.11 15.10 13.84
C LYS A 31 -4.05 13.88 12.94
N PHE A 32 -4.74 13.96 11.79
CA PHE A 32 -4.60 12.99 10.73
C PHE A 32 -3.27 13.20 10.00
N LEU A 33 -2.66 12.09 9.61
CA LEU A 33 -1.37 12.08 8.93
C LEU A 33 -1.56 11.83 7.44
N THR A 34 -0.83 12.59 6.62
CA THR A 34 -0.68 12.30 5.19
C THR A 34 0.40 11.24 5.00
N ASN A 35 0.45 10.62 3.82
CA ASN A 35 1.51 9.67 3.49
C ASN A 35 2.90 10.31 3.61
N GLN A 36 3.02 11.59 3.24
CA GLN A 36 4.28 12.33 3.32
C GLN A 36 4.74 12.56 4.76
N GLU A 37 3.81 12.68 5.70
CA GLU A 37 4.13 12.81 7.13
C GLU A 37 4.52 11.48 7.76
N ILE A 38 4.06 10.34 7.20
CA ILE A 38 4.44 9.00 7.64
C ILE A 38 5.79 8.61 7.07
N LEU A 39 6.03 8.95 5.80
CA LEU A 39 7.20 8.57 5.03
C LEU A 39 7.96 9.81 4.57
N ASN A 40 9.29 9.73 4.62
CA ASN A 40 10.13 10.78 4.05
C ASN A 40 10.29 10.53 2.54
N TYR A 41 9.52 11.23 1.71
CA TYR A 41 9.55 11.07 0.26
C TYR A 41 10.87 11.51 -0.39
N THR A 42 11.73 12.23 0.34
CA THR A 42 13.09 12.53 -0.15
C THR A 42 13.95 11.26 -0.24
N ASN A 43 13.56 10.21 0.46
CA ASN A 43 14.22 8.90 0.42
C ASN A 43 13.52 7.93 -0.54
N GLU A 44 12.88 8.44 -1.60
CA GLU A 44 12.10 7.61 -2.54
C GLU A 44 12.90 6.43 -3.10
N THR A 45 14.15 6.66 -3.47
CA THR A 45 15.02 5.61 -4.01
C THR A 45 15.22 4.48 -3.01
N GLN A 46 15.47 4.79 -1.75
CA GLN A 46 15.61 3.80 -0.70
C GLN A 46 14.30 3.07 -0.41
N ILE A 47 13.19 3.82 -0.37
CA ILE A 47 11.86 3.23 -0.17
C ILE A 47 11.53 2.26 -1.29
N ASN A 48 11.77 2.64 -2.54
CA ASN A 48 11.54 1.76 -3.69
C ASN A 48 12.41 0.51 -3.64
N ALA A 49 13.65 0.61 -3.20
CA ALA A 49 14.51 -0.56 -3.02
C ALA A 49 13.95 -1.52 -1.97
N GLN A 50 13.44 -1.01 -0.87
CA GLN A 50 12.82 -1.81 0.17
C GLN A 50 11.49 -2.42 -0.29
N LEU A 51 10.70 -1.70 -1.07
CA LEU A 51 9.48 -2.24 -1.66
C LEU A 51 9.79 -3.44 -2.56
N LYS A 52 10.79 -3.32 -3.42
CA LYS A 52 11.23 -4.41 -4.28
C LYS A 52 11.75 -5.59 -3.47
N ALA A 53 12.57 -5.34 -2.45
CA ALA A 53 13.16 -6.39 -1.62
C ALA A 53 12.13 -7.18 -0.82
N ASN A 54 11.04 -6.54 -0.40
CA ASN A 54 10.00 -7.15 0.43
C ASN A 54 8.78 -7.60 -0.37
N PHE A 55 8.76 -7.37 -1.68
CA PHE A 55 7.66 -7.77 -2.54
C PHE A 55 7.69 -9.26 -2.81
N LYS A 56 6.55 -9.92 -2.59
CA LYS A 56 6.38 -11.36 -2.82
C LYS A 56 5.48 -11.58 -4.04
N ASN A 57 6.03 -12.22 -5.06
CA ASN A 57 5.32 -12.52 -6.31
C ASN A 57 5.64 -13.96 -6.74
N PRO A 58 5.29 -14.97 -5.90
CA PRO A 58 5.74 -16.35 -6.11
C PRO A 58 5.20 -16.96 -7.40
N GLU A 59 4.03 -16.54 -7.85
CA GLU A 59 3.40 -17.07 -9.07
C GLU A 59 3.71 -16.23 -10.31
N GLY A 60 4.41 -15.12 -10.14
CA GLY A 60 4.74 -14.23 -11.26
C GLY A 60 3.55 -13.52 -11.87
N CYS A 61 2.40 -13.45 -11.16
CA CYS A 61 1.18 -12.83 -11.68
C CYS A 61 1.30 -11.33 -11.85
N PHE A 62 1.96 -10.65 -10.92
CA PHE A 62 2.19 -9.21 -11.02
C PHE A 62 3.33 -8.93 -11.99
N THR A 63 3.09 -8.03 -12.93
CA THR A 63 4.03 -7.72 -14.01
C THR A 63 4.79 -6.40 -13.81
N THR A 64 4.38 -5.61 -12.81
CA THR A 64 4.99 -4.32 -12.48
C THR A 64 5.54 -4.38 -11.07
N GLU A 65 6.74 -3.83 -10.85
CA GLU A 65 7.33 -3.73 -9.52
C GLU A 65 6.64 -2.63 -8.70
N PRO A 66 6.45 -2.84 -7.38
CA PRO A 66 5.84 -1.82 -6.53
C PRO A 66 6.77 -0.61 -6.36
N THR A 67 6.21 0.58 -6.52
CA THR A 67 6.91 1.84 -6.28
C THR A 67 6.10 2.73 -5.34
N LEU A 68 6.77 3.70 -4.72
CA LEU A 68 6.10 4.67 -3.85
C LEU A 68 5.06 5.49 -4.61
N LYS A 69 5.31 5.82 -5.88
CA LYS A 69 4.39 6.62 -6.70
C LYS A 69 3.07 5.93 -6.99
N ASP A 70 3.08 4.61 -7.10
CA ASP A 70 1.92 3.83 -7.50
C ASP A 70 1.12 3.29 -6.32
N VAL A 71 1.55 3.53 -5.10
CA VAL A 71 0.87 3.02 -3.92
C VAL A 71 -0.55 3.59 -3.79
N THR A 72 -1.51 2.72 -3.49
CA THR A 72 -2.90 3.13 -3.28
C THR A 72 -3.09 3.72 -1.89
N VAL A 73 -2.73 2.98 -0.85
CA VAL A 73 -2.81 3.44 0.54
C VAL A 73 -1.63 2.92 1.36
N VAL A 74 -1.27 3.67 2.39
CA VAL A 74 -0.20 3.33 3.32
C VAL A 74 -0.77 3.23 4.72
N ASN A 75 -0.43 2.16 5.41
CA ASN A 75 -0.76 1.96 6.82
C ASN A 75 0.50 1.58 7.59
N PHE A 76 0.43 1.70 8.91
CA PHE A 76 1.57 1.37 9.76
C PHE A 76 1.12 0.68 11.04
N ASN A 77 2.04 -0.06 11.64
CA ASN A 77 1.93 -0.58 12.99
C ASN A 77 3.25 -0.33 13.74
N LYS A 78 3.44 -0.98 14.89
CA LYS A 78 4.65 -0.77 15.71
C LYS A 78 5.94 -1.19 15.00
N THR A 79 5.90 -2.16 14.11
CA THR A 79 7.08 -2.80 13.53
C THR A 79 7.22 -2.61 12.03
N SER A 80 6.14 -2.32 11.33
CA SER A 80 6.17 -2.28 9.87
C SER A 80 5.29 -1.18 9.30
N VAL A 81 5.55 -0.86 8.03
CA VAL A 81 4.69 -0.03 7.18
C VAL A 81 4.14 -0.94 6.08
N CYS A 82 2.83 -0.92 5.90
CA CYS A 82 2.14 -1.71 4.89
C CYS A 82 1.76 -0.82 3.70
N PHE A 83 2.24 -1.20 2.53
CA PHE A 83 1.93 -0.54 1.26
C PHE A 83 0.92 -1.41 0.50
N THR A 84 -0.26 -0.85 0.23
CA THR A 84 -1.32 -1.57 -0.48
C THR A 84 -1.45 -1.03 -1.90
N TYR A 85 -1.49 -1.94 -2.87
CA TYR A 85 -1.68 -1.65 -4.29
C TYR A 85 -2.98 -2.28 -4.73
N GLY A 86 -3.93 -1.44 -5.17
CA GLY A 86 -5.24 -1.89 -5.61
C GLY A 86 -5.19 -2.75 -6.86
N GLN A 87 -6.36 -3.25 -7.27
CA GLN A 87 -6.49 -4.03 -8.50
C GLN A 87 -6.04 -3.22 -9.71
N TYR A 88 -5.42 -3.87 -10.70
CA TYR A 88 -4.86 -3.31 -11.93
C TYR A 88 -3.57 -2.50 -11.76
N ILE A 89 -3.13 -2.20 -10.54
CA ILE A 89 -1.93 -1.35 -10.36
C ILE A 89 -0.66 -2.11 -10.75
N LEU A 90 -0.47 -3.33 -10.23
CA LEU A 90 0.75 -4.11 -10.48
C LEU A 90 0.55 -5.26 -11.46
N GLY A 91 -0.67 -5.55 -11.85
CA GLY A 91 -0.98 -6.65 -12.76
C GLY A 91 -2.45 -6.67 -13.15
N ALA A 92 -2.86 -7.72 -13.87
CA ALA A 92 -4.25 -7.89 -14.28
C ALA A 92 -5.20 -8.03 -13.08
N TYR A 93 -6.48 -7.78 -13.28
CA TYR A 93 -7.50 -7.90 -12.23
C TYR A 93 -7.44 -9.22 -11.48
N ALA A 94 -7.24 -10.33 -12.21
CA ALA A 94 -7.21 -11.67 -11.63
C ALA A 94 -6.05 -11.86 -10.63
N CYS A 95 -5.00 -11.04 -10.69
CA CYS A 95 -3.91 -11.09 -9.72
C CYS A 95 -4.32 -10.51 -8.37
N GLY A 96 -5.39 -9.73 -8.33
CA GLY A 96 -5.92 -9.16 -7.10
C GLY A 96 -5.13 -7.97 -6.60
N VAL A 97 -5.19 -7.79 -5.29
CA VAL A 97 -4.55 -6.71 -4.55
C VAL A 97 -3.17 -7.18 -4.08
N ALA A 98 -2.17 -6.30 -4.18
CA ALA A 98 -0.84 -6.58 -3.64
C ALA A 98 -0.61 -5.80 -2.34
N GLU A 99 0.08 -6.43 -1.39
CA GLU A 99 0.50 -5.79 -0.15
C GLU A 99 1.99 -6.02 0.04
N VAL A 100 2.71 -4.96 0.40
CA VAL A 100 4.13 -5.05 0.71
C VAL A 100 4.33 -4.53 2.13
N ASN A 101 4.87 -5.37 3.00
CA ASN A 101 5.18 -5.00 4.37
C ASN A 101 6.69 -4.76 4.49
N VAL A 102 7.06 -3.56 4.89
CA VAL A 102 8.46 -3.16 5.05
C VAL A 102 8.73 -2.88 6.52
N PRO A 103 9.77 -3.47 7.13
CA PRO A 103 10.12 -3.16 8.51
C PRO A 103 10.40 -1.65 8.68
N ARG A 104 9.87 -1.06 9.74
CA ARG A 104 10.07 0.38 9.99
C ARG A 104 11.54 0.75 10.14
N THR A 105 12.34 -0.17 10.64
CA THR A 105 13.79 0.03 10.81
C THR A 105 14.54 0.11 9.48
N ALA A 106 13.92 -0.32 8.38
CA ALA A 106 14.51 -0.28 7.03
C ALA A 106 14.14 1.00 6.25
N LEU A 107 13.37 1.88 6.85
CA LEU A 107 12.88 3.11 6.19
C LEU A 107 13.49 4.38 6.77
#